data_475ffefe9aa6fcfe9c0799f854f48087
#
_entry.id   475ffefe9aa6fcfe9c0799f854f48087
#
_cell.length_a   1.000
_cell.length_b   1.000
_cell.length_c   1.000
_cell.angle_alpha   90.00
_cell.angle_beta   90.00
_cell.angle_gamma   90.00
#
_symmetry.space_group_name_H-M   'P 1'
#
loop_
_entity.id
_entity.type
_entity.pdbx_description
1 polymer ?
#
loop_
_entity_poly.entity_id
_entity_poly.type
_entity_poly.pdbx_seq_one_letter_code
_entity_poly.pdbx_strand_id
1 'polypeptide(L)'
;MMDCTDRHDRYFLRLMSKNVMLYSEMVATKSAIHGDRKKILSYSPEEKPLALQVGGSDKAELAEVAKIAEDMGYDEININLGCPSKKVQKNMFGACLMREPDLVAECINSMVNACKIPVTAKTRIGFDDTEEFDYLNNFILKMKGVGCSTFILHARKAILTGMSPKQNLNIPKLNYGMVYDIKKENPDLEIIINGGISKIDEIKNHLNLCDGVMIGRSIYQNPYSLIEIEKEIFNTQEAPTREQVAEKLLDYLEREVKMGTKVNHIMRHTVGLYYGQVGSKEWKRYL
;
A
#
# COMPACT_ATOMS: atom_id res chain seq x y z
N MET A 1 3.47 -1.89 -3.49
CA MET A 1 4.88 -1.54 -3.87
C MET A 1 5.12 -2.09 -5.27
N MET A 2 5.57 -1.24 -6.21
CA MET A 2 5.82 -1.67 -7.60
C MET A 2 6.82 -2.84 -7.63
N ASP A 3 6.54 -3.80 -8.49
CA ASP A 3 7.29 -5.07 -8.67
C ASP A 3 7.32 -5.98 -7.43
N CYS A 4 6.50 -5.69 -6.41
CA CYS A 4 6.46 -6.44 -5.17
C CYS A 4 5.05 -6.98 -4.85
N THR A 5 4.04 -6.10 -4.79
CA THR A 5 2.71 -6.46 -4.27
C THR A 5 1.71 -6.79 -5.37
N ASP A 6 2.11 -7.63 -6.33
CA ASP A 6 1.19 -8.19 -7.31
C ASP A 6 0.23 -9.21 -6.69
N ARG A 7 -0.69 -9.78 -7.46
CA ARG A 7 -1.69 -10.72 -6.94
C ARG A 7 -1.07 -11.98 -6.32
N HIS A 8 0.11 -12.39 -6.77
CA HIS A 8 0.78 -13.59 -6.27
C HIS A 8 1.41 -13.35 -4.89
N ASP A 9 2.02 -12.16 -4.69
CA ASP A 9 2.50 -11.74 -3.38
C ASP A 9 1.35 -11.59 -2.38
N ARG A 10 0.27 -10.92 -2.78
CA ARG A 10 -0.89 -10.72 -1.91
C ARG A 10 -1.56 -12.02 -1.50
N TYR A 11 -1.72 -12.98 -2.43
CA TYR A 11 -2.19 -14.32 -2.09
C TYR A 11 -1.26 -15.00 -1.08
N PHE A 12 0.05 -14.97 -1.34
CA PHE A 12 1.05 -15.54 -0.44
C PHE A 12 1.00 -14.91 0.96
N LEU A 13 0.93 -13.57 1.07
CA LEU A 13 0.79 -12.88 2.37
C LEU A 13 -0.50 -13.27 3.09
N ARG A 14 -1.60 -13.48 2.37
CA ARG A 14 -2.89 -13.87 2.93
C ARG A 14 -2.87 -15.29 3.53
N LEU A 15 -1.97 -16.15 3.11
CA LEU A 15 -1.77 -17.44 3.77
C LEU A 15 -1.29 -17.30 5.22
N MET A 16 -0.66 -16.17 5.56
CA MET A 16 -0.08 -15.89 6.88
C MET A 16 -0.91 -14.92 7.72
N SER A 17 -1.72 -14.08 7.10
CA SER A 17 -2.56 -13.10 7.81
C SER A 17 -3.92 -12.95 7.15
N LYS A 18 -5.00 -13.11 7.93
CA LYS A 18 -6.37 -12.93 7.49
C LYS A 18 -6.90 -11.52 7.76
N ASN A 19 -6.28 -10.78 8.67
CA ASN A 19 -6.82 -9.55 9.21
C ASN A 19 -6.21 -8.28 8.59
N VAL A 20 -4.96 -8.32 8.11
CA VAL A 20 -4.33 -7.13 7.52
C VAL A 20 -5.00 -6.72 6.22
N MET A 21 -5.20 -5.42 6.01
CA MET A 21 -5.57 -4.85 4.70
C MET A 21 -4.40 -4.97 3.74
N LEU A 22 -4.60 -5.61 2.59
CA LEU A 22 -3.60 -5.70 1.52
C LEU A 22 -3.83 -4.60 0.48
N TYR A 23 -2.75 -4.12 -0.12
CA TYR A 23 -2.79 -3.09 -1.16
C TYR A 23 -2.21 -3.62 -2.46
N SER A 24 -2.89 -3.35 -3.56
CA SER A 24 -2.35 -3.61 -4.90
C SER A 24 -1.08 -2.78 -5.16
N GLU A 25 -0.37 -3.09 -6.22
CA GLU A 25 0.57 -2.15 -6.84
C GLU A 25 -0.19 -0.92 -7.33
N MET A 26 0.52 0.21 -7.52
CA MET A 26 -0.10 1.41 -8.09
C MET A 26 -0.42 1.19 -9.57
N VAL A 27 -1.69 1.23 -9.93
CA VAL A 27 -2.19 1.14 -11.30
C VAL A 27 -2.48 2.54 -11.85
N ALA A 28 -1.93 2.88 -13.02
CA ALA A 28 -2.30 4.13 -13.69
C ALA A 28 -3.74 4.07 -14.19
N THR A 29 -4.51 5.18 -14.06
CA THR A 29 -5.92 5.24 -14.49
C THR A 29 -6.14 4.76 -15.91
N LYS A 30 -5.33 5.22 -16.87
CA LYS A 30 -5.41 4.79 -18.28
C LYS A 30 -5.19 3.28 -18.46
N SER A 31 -4.32 2.67 -17.64
CA SER A 31 -4.10 1.22 -17.69
C SER A 31 -5.30 0.45 -17.13
N ALA A 32 -5.96 0.97 -16.10
CA ALA A 32 -7.16 0.36 -15.53
C ALA A 32 -8.37 0.46 -16.48
N ILE A 33 -8.50 1.57 -17.22
CA ILE A 33 -9.62 1.82 -18.13
C ILE A 33 -9.44 1.06 -19.45
N HIS A 34 -8.29 1.21 -20.09
CA HIS A 34 -8.05 0.77 -21.47
C HIS A 34 -7.21 -0.50 -21.59
N GLY A 35 -6.60 -0.97 -20.49
CA GLY A 35 -5.77 -2.16 -20.48
C GLY A 35 -6.58 -3.44 -20.31
N ASP A 36 -5.86 -4.57 -20.29
CA ASP A 36 -6.45 -5.86 -19.94
C ASP A 36 -6.75 -5.91 -18.44
N ARG A 37 -7.99 -5.59 -18.07
CA ARG A 37 -8.46 -5.56 -16.67
C ARG A 37 -8.28 -6.89 -15.97
N LYS A 38 -8.48 -8.02 -16.68
CA LYS A 38 -8.29 -9.35 -16.10
C LYS A 38 -6.84 -9.58 -15.69
N LYS A 39 -5.90 -9.02 -16.42
CA LYS A 39 -4.48 -9.12 -16.11
C LYS A 39 -4.02 -8.11 -15.06
N ILE A 40 -4.55 -6.88 -15.10
CA ILE A 40 -4.04 -5.75 -14.30
C ILE A 40 -4.74 -5.65 -12.95
N LEU A 41 -6.05 -5.92 -12.90
CA LEU A 41 -6.89 -5.71 -11.73
C LEU A 41 -7.42 -7.00 -11.11
N SER A 42 -7.13 -8.19 -11.68
CA SER A 42 -7.62 -9.43 -11.08
C SER A 42 -6.93 -9.73 -9.75
N TYR A 43 -7.69 -10.37 -8.90
CA TYR A 43 -7.25 -10.90 -7.61
C TYR A 43 -8.01 -12.18 -7.28
N SER A 44 -7.48 -12.97 -6.36
CA SER A 44 -8.17 -14.14 -5.82
C SER A 44 -9.05 -13.71 -4.63
N PRO A 45 -10.27 -14.26 -4.48
CA PRO A 45 -11.16 -13.89 -3.36
C PRO A 45 -10.50 -13.98 -1.99
N GLU A 46 -9.54 -14.87 -1.84
CA GLU A 46 -8.75 -15.05 -0.62
C GLU A 46 -7.89 -13.82 -0.27
N GLU A 47 -7.54 -12.95 -1.24
CA GLU A 47 -6.70 -11.77 -0.98
C GLU A 47 -7.39 -10.69 -0.13
N LYS A 48 -8.73 -10.75 0.02
CA LYS A 48 -9.48 -9.77 0.81
C LYS A 48 -9.19 -9.85 2.33
N PRO A 49 -9.26 -8.69 3.04
CA PRO A 49 -9.62 -7.36 2.56
C PRO A 49 -8.50 -6.72 1.71
N LEU A 50 -8.89 -6.08 0.61
CA LEU A 50 -7.99 -5.62 -0.44
C LEU A 50 -8.33 -4.22 -0.97
N ALA A 51 -7.33 -3.33 -0.98
CA ALA A 51 -7.40 -2.00 -1.57
C ALA A 51 -6.77 -1.96 -2.97
N LEU A 52 -7.45 -1.33 -3.93
CA LEU A 52 -6.85 -0.95 -5.21
C LEU A 52 -6.15 0.40 -5.08
N GLN A 53 -4.84 0.45 -5.31
CA GLN A 53 -4.13 1.73 -5.37
C GLN A 53 -4.01 2.22 -6.81
N VAL A 54 -4.37 3.49 -7.02
CA VAL A 54 -4.38 4.13 -8.35
C VAL A 54 -3.53 5.39 -8.40
N GLY A 55 -3.01 5.70 -9.58
CA GLY A 55 -2.30 6.94 -9.88
C GLY A 55 -2.88 7.60 -11.11
N GLY A 56 -3.27 8.86 -10.97
CA GLY A 56 -3.85 9.70 -12.01
C GLY A 56 -4.10 11.11 -11.50
N SER A 57 -4.46 12.02 -12.40
CA SER A 57 -4.81 13.41 -12.11
C SER A 57 -5.99 13.89 -12.95
N ASP A 58 -6.57 13.05 -13.78
CA ASP A 58 -7.80 13.33 -14.51
C ASP A 58 -9.01 12.88 -13.69
N LYS A 59 -9.93 13.82 -13.43
CA LYS A 59 -11.12 13.60 -12.59
C LYS A 59 -12.05 12.55 -13.16
N ALA A 60 -12.26 12.57 -14.48
CA ALA A 60 -13.17 11.64 -15.14
C ALA A 60 -12.60 10.21 -15.16
N GLU A 61 -11.29 10.08 -15.46
CA GLU A 61 -10.60 8.79 -15.38
C GLU A 61 -10.62 8.20 -13.94
N LEU A 62 -10.37 9.04 -12.93
CA LEU A 62 -10.39 8.60 -11.52
C LEU A 62 -11.80 8.18 -11.07
N ALA A 63 -12.84 8.90 -11.46
CA ALA A 63 -14.23 8.52 -11.21
C ALA A 63 -14.58 7.18 -11.88
N GLU A 64 -14.16 6.97 -13.14
CA GLU A 64 -14.39 5.71 -13.84
C GLU A 64 -13.67 4.55 -13.16
N VAL A 65 -12.40 4.74 -12.75
CA VAL A 65 -11.63 3.69 -12.08
C VAL A 65 -12.18 3.40 -10.69
N ALA A 66 -12.71 4.40 -9.97
CA ALA A 66 -13.37 4.18 -8.68
C ALA A 66 -14.60 3.27 -8.82
N LYS A 67 -15.42 3.49 -9.84
CA LYS A 67 -16.54 2.62 -10.17
C LYS A 67 -16.09 1.21 -10.58
N ILE A 68 -15.04 1.11 -11.40
CA ILE A 68 -14.47 -0.19 -11.79
C ILE A 68 -13.99 -0.96 -10.54
N ALA A 69 -13.35 -0.29 -9.58
CA ALA A 69 -12.89 -0.92 -8.35
C ALA A 69 -14.04 -1.47 -7.52
N GLU A 70 -15.13 -0.71 -7.37
CA GLU A 70 -16.36 -1.17 -6.69
C GLU A 70 -17.00 -2.35 -7.42
N ASP A 71 -17.19 -2.25 -8.74
CA ASP A 71 -17.80 -3.30 -9.57
C ASP A 71 -16.99 -4.61 -9.55
N MET A 72 -15.67 -4.52 -9.40
CA MET A 72 -14.78 -5.66 -9.24
C MET A 72 -14.71 -6.19 -7.81
N GLY A 73 -15.34 -5.52 -6.85
CA GLY A 73 -15.43 -5.95 -5.46
C GLY A 73 -14.22 -5.66 -4.59
N TYR A 74 -13.41 -4.65 -4.93
CA TYR A 74 -12.40 -4.14 -3.99
C TYR A 74 -13.05 -3.55 -2.75
N ASP A 75 -12.38 -3.66 -1.60
CA ASP A 75 -12.90 -3.16 -0.34
C ASP A 75 -12.59 -1.66 -0.14
N GLU A 76 -11.59 -1.14 -0.84
CA GLU A 76 -11.12 0.25 -0.78
C GLU A 76 -10.51 0.66 -2.13
N ILE A 77 -10.60 1.94 -2.49
CA ILE A 77 -9.78 2.54 -3.53
C ILE A 77 -8.90 3.64 -2.95
N ASN A 78 -7.59 3.57 -3.22
CA ASN A 78 -6.58 4.45 -2.66
C ASN A 78 -5.90 5.29 -3.76
N ILE A 79 -5.91 6.61 -3.62
CA ILE A 79 -5.14 7.47 -4.52
C ILE A 79 -3.69 7.63 -4.05
N ASN A 80 -2.73 7.44 -4.96
CA ASN A 80 -1.32 7.62 -4.68
C ASN A 80 -0.89 9.08 -4.88
N LEU A 81 -0.55 9.74 -3.78
CA LEU A 81 -0.03 11.11 -3.73
C LEU A 81 1.40 11.16 -3.14
N GLY A 82 2.10 10.01 -3.13
CA GLY A 82 3.39 9.91 -2.43
C GLY A 82 4.55 9.34 -3.27
N CYS A 83 4.32 8.87 -4.49
CA CYS A 83 5.37 8.30 -5.34
C CYS A 83 6.22 9.40 -5.99
N PRO A 84 7.57 9.44 -5.73
CA PRO A 84 8.44 10.48 -6.27
C PRO A 84 9.11 10.09 -7.59
N SER A 85 8.66 9.03 -8.27
CA SER A 85 9.25 8.54 -9.51
C SER A 85 9.14 9.57 -10.65
N LYS A 86 10.23 9.79 -11.40
CA LYS A 86 10.23 10.67 -12.58
C LYS A 86 9.18 10.29 -13.62
N LYS A 87 8.97 8.97 -13.84
CA LYS A 87 7.93 8.47 -14.75
C LYS A 87 6.53 8.88 -14.28
N VAL A 88 6.31 8.81 -12.97
CA VAL A 88 5.05 9.20 -12.33
C VAL A 88 4.84 10.70 -12.43
N GLN A 89 5.84 11.50 -12.08
CA GLN A 89 5.79 12.97 -12.20
C GLN A 89 5.53 13.44 -13.65
N LYS A 90 6.19 12.81 -14.64
CA LYS A 90 5.99 13.15 -16.06
C LYS A 90 4.53 12.96 -16.50
N ASN A 91 3.80 12.06 -15.87
CA ASN A 91 2.39 11.81 -16.13
C ASN A 91 1.46 12.53 -15.13
N MET A 92 1.97 13.51 -14.40
CA MET A 92 1.22 14.36 -13.46
C MET A 92 0.42 13.56 -12.41
N PHE A 93 1.07 12.57 -11.73
CA PHE A 93 0.49 11.91 -10.57
C PHE A 93 1.56 11.56 -9.51
N GLY A 94 1.16 11.01 -8.36
CA GLY A 94 2.04 10.74 -7.23
C GLY A 94 2.40 12.00 -6.43
N ALA A 95 3.63 12.07 -5.90
CA ALA A 95 4.03 13.11 -4.94
C ALA A 95 4.03 14.54 -5.52
N CYS A 96 4.16 14.73 -6.83
CA CYS A 96 4.07 16.05 -7.44
C CYS A 96 2.69 16.68 -7.29
N LEU A 97 1.62 15.88 -7.14
CA LEU A 97 0.27 16.39 -6.91
C LEU A 97 0.10 17.04 -5.53
N MET A 98 0.99 16.82 -4.60
CA MET A 98 0.96 17.57 -3.33
C MET A 98 1.10 19.09 -3.54
N ARG A 99 1.64 19.55 -4.68
CA ARG A 99 1.73 20.96 -5.05
C ARG A 99 0.39 21.54 -5.55
N GLU A 100 -0.57 20.69 -5.84
CA GLU A 100 -1.84 21.04 -6.50
C GLU A 100 -3.04 20.59 -5.64
N PRO A 101 -3.20 21.12 -4.41
CA PRO A 101 -4.22 20.63 -3.47
C PRO A 101 -5.66 20.81 -4.00
N ASP A 102 -5.91 21.83 -4.81
CA ASP A 102 -7.24 22.03 -5.43
C ASP A 102 -7.56 20.93 -6.43
N LEU A 103 -6.62 20.60 -7.31
CA LEU A 103 -6.76 19.50 -8.26
C LEU A 103 -6.96 18.17 -7.56
N VAL A 104 -6.20 17.89 -6.48
CA VAL A 104 -6.34 16.65 -5.70
C VAL A 104 -7.72 16.57 -5.06
N ALA A 105 -8.23 17.68 -4.50
CA ALA A 105 -9.58 17.72 -3.93
C ALA A 105 -10.64 17.43 -4.99
N GLU A 106 -10.54 18.02 -6.18
CA GLU A 106 -11.44 17.73 -7.29
C GLU A 106 -11.38 16.27 -7.74
N CYS A 107 -10.19 15.67 -7.78
CA CYS A 107 -10.00 14.27 -8.10
C CYS A 107 -10.66 13.35 -7.06
N ILE A 108 -10.39 13.58 -5.77
CA ILE A 108 -10.99 12.80 -4.68
C ILE A 108 -12.51 12.96 -4.66
N ASN A 109 -13.03 14.18 -4.83
CA ASN A 109 -14.47 14.43 -4.90
C ASN A 109 -15.14 13.64 -6.03
N SER A 110 -14.49 13.56 -7.19
CA SER A 110 -15.02 12.78 -8.31
C SER A 110 -15.05 11.27 -8.03
N MET A 111 -14.04 10.74 -7.32
CA MET A 111 -14.00 9.35 -6.89
C MET A 111 -15.08 9.03 -5.85
N VAL A 112 -15.21 9.87 -4.82
CA VAL A 112 -16.22 9.73 -3.74
C VAL A 112 -17.64 9.73 -4.30
N ASN A 113 -17.92 10.58 -5.29
CA ASN A 113 -19.24 10.64 -5.93
C ASN A 113 -19.49 9.46 -6.89
N ALA A 114 -18.47 8.74 -7.33
CA ALA A 114 -18.59 7.67 -8.31
C ALA A 114 -18.75 6.27 -7.70
N CYS A 115 -18.36 6.04 -6.44
CA CYS A 115 -18.42 4.74 -5.78
C CYS A 115 -18.85 4.86 -4.32
N LYS A 116 -19.23 3.71 -3.73
CA LYS A 116 -19.63 3.60 -2.31
C LYS A 116 -18.51 3.03 -1.43
N ILE A 117 -17.49 2.42 -2.03
CA ILE A 117 -16.34 1.93 -1.27
C ILE A 117 -15.50 3.10 -0.76
N PRO A 118 -14.79 2.98 0.38
CA PRO A 118 -13.94 4.03 0.91
C PRO A 118 -12.92 4.53 -0.11
N VAL A 119 -12.84 5.85 -0.26
CA VAL A 119 -11.79 6.54 -1.03
C VAL A 119 -10.75 7.07 -0.06
N THR A 120 -9.54 6.55 -0.11
CA THR A 120 -8.46 6.87 0.81
C THR A 120 -7.27 7.49 0.07
N ALA A 121 -6.40 8.19 0.80
CA ALA A 121 -5.25 8.85 0.19
C ALA A 121 -3.93 8.41 0.83
N LYS A 122 -2.93 8.05 0.00
CA LYS A 122 -1.58 7.76 0.50
C LYS A 122 -0.60 8.83 0.04
N THR A 123 -0.08 9.60 0.99
CA THR A 123 0.79 10.74 0.73
C THR A 123 2.10 10.69 1.51
N ARG A 124 2.94 11.71 1.33
CA ARG A 124 4.11 12.03 2.12
C ARG A 124 3.77 13.15 3.11
N ILE A 125 4.69 13.44 4.03
CA ILE A 125 4.55 14.56 4.99
C ILE A 125 4.98 15.91 4.39
N GLY A 126 5.46 15.92 3.15
CA GLY A 126 5.90 17.11 2.43
C GLY A 126 6.66 16.74 1.16
N PHE A 127 7.17 17.75 0.47
CA PHE A 127 7.96 17.60 -0.76
C PHE A 127 9.02 18.68 -0.85
N ASP A 128 10.18 18.36 -1.39
CA ASP A 128 11.33 19.24 -1.56
C ASP A 128 11.64 20.04 -0.27
N ASP A 129 11.47 21.36 -0.29
CA ASP A 129 11.68 22.21 0.89
C ASP A 129 10.40 22.45 1.70
N THR A 130 9.26 21.95 1.25
CA THR A 130 7.97 22.06 1.94
C THR A 130 7.78 20.86 2.88
N GLU A 131 8.10 21.03 4.16
CA GLU A 131 7.87 20.07 5.24
C GLU A 131 7.35 20.83 6.46
N GLU A 132 6.17 21.44 6.30
CA GLU A 132 5.53 22.27 7.33
C GLU A 132 4.24 21.65 7.76
N PHE A 133 3.99 21.65 9.08
CA PHE A 133 2.77 21.12 9.67
C PHE A 133 1.52 21.77 9.05
N ASP A 134 1.48 23.09 9.00
CA ASP A 134 0.32 23.84 8.51
C ASP A 134 0.01 23.51 7.05
N TYR A 135 1.04 23.32 6.22
CA TYR A 135 0.84 22.90 4.83
C TYR A 135 0.18 21.52 4.75
N LEU A 136 0.73 20.54 5.46
CA LEU A 136 0.21 19.18 5.46
C LEU A 136 -1.20 19.12 6.06
N ASN A 137 -1.43 19.83 7.17
CA ASN A 137 -2.74 19.88 7.81
C ASN A 137 -3.79 20.50 6.89
N ASN A 138 -3.50 21.64 6.27
CA ASN A 138 -4.40 22.29 5.32
C ASN A 138 -4.67 21.41 4.09
N PHE A 139 -3.65 20.70 3.60
CA PHE A 139 -3.81 19.72 2.52
C PHE A 139 -4.80 18.61 2.92
N ILE A 140 -4.63 18.01 4.09
CA ILE A 140 -5.51 16.95 4.63
C ILE A 140 -6.93 17.48 4.84
N LEU A 141 -7.10 18.65 5.46
CA LEU A 141 -8.40 19.25 5.71
C LEU A 141 -9.17 19.54 4.40
N LYS A 142 -8.48 19.95 3.35
CA LYS A 142 -9.07 20.14 2.03
C LYS A 142 -9.61 18.82 1.45
N MET A 143 -8.88 17.72 1.58
CA MET A 143 -9.32 16.39 1.15
C MET A 143 -10.46 15.85 2.02
N LYS A 144 -10.42 16.11 3.33
CA LYS A 144 -11.52 15.82 4.27
C LYS A 144 -12.82 16.50 3.83
N GLY A 145 -12.73 17.78 3.45
CA GLY A 145 -13.87 18.57 2.99
C GLY A 145 -14.60 18.01 1.77
N VAL A 146 -13.97 17.10 1.01
CA VAL A 146 -14.56 16.42 -0.14
C VAL A 146 -14.82 14.93 0.07
N GLY A 147 -14.76 14.46 1.34
CA GLY A 147 -15.18 13.13 1.74
C GLY A 147 -14.07 12.08 1.93
N CYS A 148 -12.78 12.46 1.88
CA CYS A 148 -11.69 11.55 2.26
C CYS A 148 -11.45 11.62 3.76
N SER A 149 -11.66 10.51 4.46
CA SER A 149 -11.50 10.44 5.93
C SER A 149 -10.30 9.60 6.38
N THR A 150 -9.66 8.88 5.47
CA THR A 150 -8.54 7.97 5.77
C THR A 150 -7.28 8.37 5.01
N PHE A 151 -6.19 8.59 5.74
CA PHE A 151 -4.91 9.02 5.19
C PHE A 151 -3.77 8.12 5.63
N ILE A 152 -3.01 7.60 4.65
CA ILE A 152 -1.77 6.87 4.93
C ILE A 152 -0.60 7.83 4.73
N LEU A 153 0.05 8.21 5.82
CA LEU A 153 1.13 9.21 5.83
C LEU A 153 2.49 8.53 5.87
N HIS A 154 3.25 8.58 4.76
CA HIS A 154 4.65 8.17 4.80
C HIS A 154 5.45 9.27 5.50
N ALA A 155 5.98 8.95 6.68
CA ALA A 155 6.68 9.89 7.58
C ALA A 155 8.03 10.39 7.04
N ARG A 156 8.11 10.62 5.72
CA ARG A 156 9.25 11.25 5.02
C ARG A 156 8.73 12.19 3.95
N LYS A 157 9.37 13.33 3.76
CA LYS A 157 9.10 14.16 2.57
C LYS A 157 9.57 13.49 1.27
N ALA A 158 9.02 13.89 0.15
CA ALA A 158 9.46 13.48 -1.17
C ALA A 158 10.44 14.50 -1.74
N ILE A 159 11.61 14.07 -2.18
CA ILE A 159 12.51 14.90 -3.00
C ILE A 159 12.21 14.58 -4.46
N LEU A 160 11.62 15.55 -5.15
CA LEU A 160 11.09 15.37 -6.51
C LEU A 160 12.18 15.53 -7.57
N THR A 161 13.25 16.27 -7.26
CA THR A 161 14.38 16.51 -8.16
C THR A 161 15.66 15.94 -7.58
N GLY A 162 16.50 15.36 -8.45
CA GLY A 162 17.84 14.90 -8.05
C GLY A 162 17.91 13.58 -7.29
N MET A 163 16.78 12.98 -6.87
CA MET A 163 16.75 11.69 -6.16
C MET A 163 15.97 10.62 -6.88
N SER A 164 16.49 9.39 -6.84
CA SER A 164 15.74 8.19 -7.28
C SER A 164 14.66 7.81 -6.25
N PRO A 165 13.64 7.02 -6.65
CA PRO A 165 12.65 6.48 -5.70
C PRO A 165 13.29 5.71 -4.54
N LYS A 166 14.35 4.95 -4.79
CA LYS A 166 15.08 4.18 -3.77
C LYS A 166 15.78 5.10 -2.75
N GLN A 167 16.39 6.18 -3.20
CA GLN A 167 16.99 7.20 -2.33
C GLN A 167 15.93 7.92 -1.49
N ASN A 168 14.77 8.23 -2.06
CA ASN A 168 13.62 8.83 -1.38
C ASN A 168 13.03 7.95 -0.24
N LEU A 169 13.35 6.66 -0.20
CA LEU A 169 12.96 5.76 0.89
C LEU A 169 13.93 5.76 2.07
N ASN A 170 15.15 6.30 1.91
CA ASN A 170 16.21 6.14 2.89
C ASN A 170 16.85 7.46 3.32
N ILE A 171 17.03 8.43 2.39
CA ILE A 171 17.79 9.66 2.64
C ILE A 171 16.98 10.71 3.40
N PRO A 172 15.74 11.09 3.01
CA PRO A 172 14.97 12.02 3.84
C PRO A 172 14.72 11.40 5.21
N LYS A 173 14.89 12.18 6.28
CA LYS A 173 14.70 11.70 7.66
C LYS A 173 13.24 11.31 7.90
N LEU A 174 13.03 10.34 8.77
CA LEU A 174 11.70 10.00 9.29
C LEU A 174 11.29 11.08 10.30
N ASN A 175 10.08 11.56 10.17
CA ASN A 175 9.44 12.50 11.10
C ASN A 175 8.08 11.95 11.53
N TYR A 176 8.10 11.02 12.47
CA TYR A 176 6.89 10.43 13.04
C TYR A 176 6.09 11.45 13.85
N GLY A 177 6.79 12.41 14.52
CA GLY A 177 6.15 13.46 15.30
C GLY A 177 5.12 14.24 14.49
N MET A 178 5.43 14.62 13.27
CA MET A 178 4.47 15.31 12.39
C MET A 178 3.21 14.47 12.12
N VAL A 179 3.33 13.16 11.97
CA VAL A 179 2.17 12.28 11.77
C VAL A 179 1.30 12.21 13.02
N TYR A 180 1.92 12.15 14.20
CA TYR A 180 1.21 12.17 15.47
C TYR A 180 0.50 13.50 15.72
N ASP A 181 1.16 14.62 15.38
CA ASP A 181 0.57 15.95 15.49
C ASP A 181 -0.65 16.10 14.55
N ILE A 182 -0.57 15.58 13.34
CA ILE A 182 -1.73 15.52 12.42
C ILE A 182 -2.88 14.71 13.03
N LYS A 183 -2.61 13.52 13.61
CA LYS A 183 -3.66 12.72 14.25
C LYS A 183 -4.27 13.45 15.44
N LYS A 184 -3.45 14.09 16.27
CA LYS A 184 -3.90 14.84 17.44
C LYS A 184 -4.81 16.02 17.06
N GLU A 185 -4.45 16.75 16.01
CA GLU A 185 -5.23 17.91 15.51
C GLU A 185 -6.52 17.45 14.80
N ASN A 186 -6.53 16.25 14.22
CA ASN A 186 -7.66 15.70 13.46
C ASN A 186 -8.11 14.35 14.06
N PRO A 187 -8.67 14.32 15.27
CA PRO A 187 -9.00 13.07 15.97
C PRO A 187 -10.10 12.25 15.30
N ASP A 188 -10.92 12.88 14.47
CA ASP A 188 -12.00 12.27 13.70
C ASP A 188 -11.54 11.64 12.36
N LEU A 189 -10.30 11.89 11.94
CA LEU A 189 -9.71 11.26 10.76
C LEU A 189 -9.00 9.95 11.13
N GLU A 190 -9.04 8.99 10.23
CA GLU A 190 -8.24 7.77 10.32
C GLU A 190 -6.84 8.05 9.74
N ILE A 191 -5.84 8.10 10.61
CA ILE A 191 -4.45 8.37 10.26
C ILE A 191 -3.62 7.10 10.43
N ILE A 192 -3.11 6.60 9.30
CA ILE A 192 -2.29 5.40 9.21
C ILE A 192 -0.84 5.82 8.98
N ILE A 193 0.05 5.49 9.92
CA ILE A 193 1.46 5.84 9.81
C ILE A 193 2.21 4.83 8.95
N ASN A 194 3.17 5.32 8.15
CA ASN A 194 4.00 4.49 7.29
C ASN A 194 5.44 5.01 7.26
N GLY A 195 6.42 4.13 7.11
CA GLY A 195 7.81 4.46 6.85
C GLY A 195 8.79 3.89 7.86
N GLY A 196 9.66 2.97 7.43
CA GLY A 196 10.77 2.42 8.23
C GLY A 196 10.39 1.44 9.34
N ILE A 197 9.11 1.20 9.57
CA ILE A 197 8.58 0.35 10.64
C ILE A 197 8.82 -1.12 10.32
N SER A 198 9.34 -1.89 11.29
CA SER A 198 9.75 -3.27 11.06
C SER A 198 9.57 -4.22 12.24
N LYS A 199 9.45 -3.69 13.47
CA LYS A 199 9.39 -4.48 14.70
C LYS A 199 8.00 -4.37 15.33
N ILE A 200 7.59 -5.43 16.04
CA ILE A 200 6.28 -5.49 16.69
C ILE A 200 6.12 -4.38 17.75
N ASP A 201 7.17 -4.08 18.53
CA ASP A 201 7.11 -3.02 19.54
C ASP A 201 6.96 -1.63 18.90
N GLU A 202 7.59 -1.40 17.73
CA GLU A 202 7.40 -0.17 16.96
C GLU A 202 5.93 -0.06 16.51
N ILE A 203 5.34 -1.16 16.01
CA ILE A 203 3.93 -1.21 15.60
C ILE A 203 3.01 -0.86 16.78
N LYS A 204 3.20 -1.52 17.94
CA LYS A 204 2.40 -1.24 19.15
C LYS A 204 2.52 0.21 19.60
N ASN A 205 3.73 0.77 19.58
CA ASN A 205 3.96 2.16 19.95
C ASN A 205 3.24 3.14 19.00
N HIS A 206 3.28 2.88 17.70
CA HIS A 206 2.57 3.69 16.72
C HIS A 206 1.05 3.58 16.84
N LEU A 207 0.51 2.39 17.15
CA LEU A 207 -0.93 2.18 17.36
C LEU A 207 -1.48 2.88 18.59
N ASN A 208 -0.63 3.28 19.56
CA ASN A 208 -1.05 4.13 20.68
C ASN A 208 -1.29 5.60 20.27
N LEU A 209 -0.80 6.02 19.09
CA LEU A 209 -0.77 7.40 18.65
C LEU A 209 -1.45 7.64 17.29
N CYS A 210 -1.71 6.56 16.54
CA CYS A 210 -2.36 6.57 15.23
C CYS A 210 -3.38 5.42 15.15
N ASP A 211 -4.27 5.48 14.17
CA ASP A 211 -5.34 4.48 14.01
C ASP A 211 -4.85 3.21 13.30
N GLY A 212 -3.73 3.28 12.62
CA GLY A 212 -3.17 2.14 11.91
C GLY A 212 -1.69 2.30 11.56
N VAL A 213 -1.08 1.18 11.14
CA VAL A 213 0.31 1.12 10.71
C VAL A 213 0.40 0.40 9.37
N MET A 214 0.95 1.07 8.35
CA MET A 214 1.24 0.44 7.08
C MET A 214 2.71 0.04 6.99
N ILE A 215 2.96 -1.24 6.72
CA ILE A 215 4.30 -1.81 6.61
C ILE A 215 4.55 -2.26 5.16
N GLY A 216 5.72 -2.01 4.64
CA GLY A 216 6.06 -2.40 3.27
C GLY A 216 7.26 -3.33 3.21
N ARG A 217 8.45 -2.77 3.02
CA ARG A 217 9.68 -3.51 2.72
C ARG A 217 10.03 -4.61 3.72
N SER A 218 9.80 -4.40 5.00
CA SER A 218 10.11 -5.40 6.03
C SER A 218 9.24 -6.66 5.88
N ILE A 219 7.96 -6.51 5.56
CA ILE A 219 7.07 -7.65 5.28
C ILE A 219 7.50 -8.36 4.00
N TYR A 220 7.83 -7.65 2.92
CA TYR A 220 8.30 -8.27 1.68
C TYR A 220 9.62 -9.06 1.88
N GLN A 221 10.51 -8.58 2.76
CA GLN A 221 11.77 -9.26 3.10
C GLN A 221 11.60 -10.42 4.07
N ASN A 222 10.68 -10.31 5.01
CA ASN A 222 10.36 -11.31 6.03
C ASN A 222 8.84 -11.45 6.16
N PRO A 223 8.17 -12.08 5.20
CA PRO A 223 6.71 -12.20 5.18
C PRO A 223 6.17 -12.96 6.39
N TYR A 224 6.93 -13.89 6.95
CA TYR A 224 6.50 -14.67 8.10
C TYR A 224 6.36 -13.85 9.40
N SER A 225 6.88 -12.61 9.44
CA SER A 225 6.59 -11.67 10.54
C SER A 225 5.11 -11.28 10.65
N LEU A 226 4.30 -11.50 9.60
CA LEU A 226 2.84 -11.37 9.68
C LEU A 226 2.22 -12.28 10.75
N ILE A 227 2.80 -13.44 11.02
CA ILE A 227 2.34 -14.35 12.08
C ILE A 227 2.45 -13.71 13.46
N GLU A 228 3.53 -12.97 13.71
CA GLU A 228 3.71 -12.24 14.97
C GLU A 228 2.68 -11.09 15.07
N ILE A 229 2.44 -10.37 13.97
CA ILE A 229 1.41 -9.33 13.89
C ILE A 229 0.01 -9.91 14.15
N GLU A 230 -0.33 -11.05 13.55
CA GLU A 230 -1.60 -11.73 13.79
C GLU A 230 -1.80 -12.07 15.27
N LYS A 231 -0.76 -12.58 15.93
CA LYS A 231 -0.81 -12.94 17.35
C LYS A 231 -0.89 -11.71 18.26
N GLU A 232 -0.02 -10.75 18.05
CA GLU A 232 0.23 -9.65 18.97
C GLU A 232 -0.71 -8.45 18.79
N ILE A 233 -1.27 -8.27 17.60
CA ILE A 233 -2.14 -7.14 17.27
C ILE A 233 -3.60 -7.61 17.11
N PHE A 234 -3.82 -8.74 16.43
CA PHE A 234 -5.17 -9.24 16.17
C PHE A 234 -5.61 -10.35 17.15
N ASN A 235 -4.75 -10.74 18.11
CA ASN A 235 -5.03 -11.78 19.11
C ASN A 235 -5.43 -13.14 18.50
N THR A 236 -4.91 -13.47 17.32
CA THR A 236 -5.19 -14.72 16.64
C THR A 236 -4.49 -15.88 17.35
N GLN A 237 -5.26 -16.90 17.80
CA GLN A 237 -4.72 -18.03 18.56
C GLN A 237 -3.98 -19.04 17.67
N GLU A 238 -4.49 -19.26 16.46
CA GLU A 238 -3.93 -20.22 15.51
C GLU A 238 -3.17 -19.48 14.40
N ALA A 239 -1.95 -19.94 14.15
CA ALA A 239 -1.11 -19.41 13.09
C ALA A 239 -0.43 -20.58 12.35
N PRO A 240 -0.40 -20.56 11.00
CA PRO A 240 0.21 -21.61 10.22
C PRO A 240 1.73 -21.65 10.44
N THR A 241 2.30 -22.85 10.39
CA THR A 241 3.75 -23.03 10.30
C THR A 241 4.26 -22.66 8.91
N ARG A 242 5.57 -22.47 8.73
CA ARG A 242 6.16 -22.20 7.41
C ARG A 242 5.90 -23.34 6.43
N GLU A 243 5.91 -24.58 6.90
CA GLU A 243 5.64 -25.77 6.13
C GLU A 243 4.19 -25.77 5.64
N GLN A 244 3.22 -25.47 6.51
CA GLN A 244 1.81 -25.35 6.14
C GLN A 244 1.56 -24.21 5.14
N VAL A 245 2.29 -23.10 5.27
CA VAL A 245 2.24 -22.00 4.28
C VAL A 245 2.80 -22.47 2.94
N ALA A 246 3.92 -23.20 2.94
CA ALA A 246 4.54 -23.73 1.73
C ALA A 246 3.64 -24.76 1.03
N GLU A 247 2.98 -25.66 1.77
CA GLU A 247 2.02 -26.64 1.24
C GLU A 247 0.84 -25.96 0.54
N LYS A 248 0.19 -25.00 1.21
CA LYS A 248 -0.91 -24.22 0.59
C LYS A 248 -0.46 -23.41 -0.62
N LEU A 249 0.78 -22.95 -0.62
CA LEU A 249 1.36 -22.24 -1.76
C LEU A 249 1.57 -23.18 -2.95
N LEU A 250 1.90 -24.45 -2.74
CA LEU A 250 2.01 -25.46 -3.82
C LEU A 250 0.66 -25.65 -4.52
N ASP A 251 -0.43 -25.78 -3.77
CA ASP A 251 -1.79 -25.88 -4.36
C ASP A 251 -2.11 -24.66 -5.25
N TYR A 252 -1.76 -23.46 -4.77
CA TYR A 252 -1.90 -22.23 -5.54
C TYR A 252 -1.03 -22.24 -6.80
N LEU A 253 0.24 -22.62 -6.65
CA LEU A 253 1.20 -22.68 -7.75
C LEU A 253 0.72 -23.62 -8.86
N GLU A 254 0.24 -24.82 -8.50
CA GLU A 254 -0.27 -25.79 -9.48
C GLU A 254 -1.48 -25.23 -10.24
N ARG A 255 -2.40 -24.57 -9.56
CA ARG A 255 -3.57 -23.92 -10.16
C ARG A 255 -3.14 -22.84 -11.16
N GLU A 256 -2.24 -21.97 -10.75
CA GLU A 256 -1.75 -20.85 -11.57
C GLU A 256 -0.94 -21.31 -12.79
N VAL A 257 -0.11 -22.33 -12.62
CA VAL A 257 0.68 -22.91 -13.73
C VAL A 257 -0.25 -23.56 -14.77
N LYS A 258 -1.30 -24.25 -14.35
CA LYS A 258 -2.35 -24.79 -15.25
C LYS A 258 -3.04 -23.67 -16.04
N MET A 259 -3.13 -22.46 -15.51
CA MET A 259 -3.66 -21.27 -16.18
C MET A 259 -2.61 -20.52 -17.04
N GLY A 260 -1.37 -21.01 -17.10
CA GLY A 260 -0.29 -20.46 -17.93
C GLY A 260 0.62 -19.46 -17.19
N THR A 261 0.49 -19.28 -15.87
CA THR A 261 1.39 -18.43 -15.09
C THR A 261 2.77 -19.10 -15.00
N LYS A 262 3.84 -18.36 -15.22
CA LYS A 262 5.20 -18.87 -15.05
C LYS A 262 5.53 -19.03 -13.56
N VAL A 263 6.15 -20.13 -13.19
CA VAL A 263 6.56 -20.47 -11.82
C VAL A 263 7.34 -19.34 -11.14
N ASN A 264 8.29 -18.73 -11.84
CA ASN A 264 9.13 -17.68 -11.29
C ASN A 264 8.35 -16.38 -10.95
N HIS A 265 7.19 -16.13 -11.57
CA HIS A 265 6.35 -14.99 -11.21
C HIS A 265 5.76 -15.12 -9.80
N ILE A 266 5.56 -16.34 -9.35
CA ILE A 266 5.01 -16.66 -8.02
C ILE A 266 6.17 -16.81 -7.02
N MET A 267 7.14 -17.67 -7.35
CA MET A 267 8.17 -18.05 -6.41
C MET A 267 9.12 -16.91 -6.01
N ARG A 268 9.28 -15.88 -6.85
CA ARG A 268 10.07 -14.68 -6.50
C ARG A 268 9.62 -13.98 -5.21
N HIS A 269 8.36 -14.12 -4.84
CA HIS A 269 7.79 -13.50 -3.63
C HIS A 269 8.06 -14.32 -2.36
N THR A 270 8.37 -15.60 -2.50
CA THR A 270 8.50 -16.55 -1.38
C THR A 270 9.90 -16.64 -0.79
N VAL A 271 10.85 -15.94 -1.39
CA VAL A 271 12.29 -15.94 -1.01
C VAL A 271 12.50 -15.64 0.47
N GLY A 272 11.63 -14.81 1.06
CA GLY A 272 11.67 -14.40 2.47
C GLY A 272 11.01 -15.38 3.45
N LEU A 273 10.31 -16.44 3.00
CA LEU A 273 9.54 -17.33 3.90
C LEU A 273 10.36 -17.92 5.03
N TYR A 274 11.60 -18.32 4.74
CA TYR A 274 12.53 -18.86 5.73
C TYR A 274 13.58 -17.85 6.21
N TYR A 275 13.26 -16.54 6.15
CA TYR A 275 14.17 -15.51 6.65
C TYR A 275 14.56 -15.77 8.11
N GLY A 276 15.87 -15.69 8.41
CA GLY A 276 16.41 -15.90 9.75
C GLY A 276 16.44 -17.36 10.24
N GLN A 277 16.05 -18.34 9.41
CA GLN A 277 16.06 -19.75 9.77
C GLN A 277 17.30 -20.47 9.22
N VAL A 278 17.68 -21.56 9.89
CA VAL A 278 18.63 -22.53 9.32
C VAL A 278 18.05 -23.08 8.02
N GLY A 279 18.86 -23.22 6.98
CA GLY A 279 18.36 -23.63 5.65
C GLY A 279 17.84 -22.49 4.76
N SER A 280 17.82 -21.24 5.22
CA SER A 280 17.36 -20.08 4.43
C SER A 280 18.16 -19.85 3.14
N LYS A 281 19.46 -20.21 3.12
CA LYS A 281 20.31 -20.11 1.93
C LYS A 281 19.96 -21.18 0.89
N GLU A 282 19.71 -22.39 1.37
CA GLU A 282 19.29 -23.54 0.57
C GLU A 282 17.94 -23.24 -0.09
N TRP A 283 16.97 -22.75 0.69
CA TRP A 283 15.68 -22.31 0.17
C TRP A 283 15.84 -21.34 -0.99
N LYS A 284 16.63 -20.28 -0.82
CA LYS A 284 16.89 -19.26 -1.86
C LYS A 284 17.59 -19.83 -3.11
N ARG A 285 18.35 -20.90 -2.98
CA ARG A 285 19.05 -21.53 -4.09
C ARG A 285 18.14 -22.43 -4.92
N TYR A 286 17.11 -23.00 -4.30
CA TYR A 286 16.13 -23.86 -4.99
C TYR A 286 15.06 -23.07 -5.73
N LEU A 287 14.81 -21.81 -5.38
CA LEU A 287 13.89 -20.91 -6.05
C LEU A 287 14.48 -20.24 -7.28
#